data_2bc635abd75b03a25f4dd6c9add7512f
#
_entry.id   2bc635abd75b03a25f4dd6c9add7512f
#
_cell.length_a   1.000
_cell.length_b   1.000
_cell.length_c   1.000
_cell.angle_alpha   90.00
_cell.angle_beta   90.00
_cell.angle_gamma   90.00
#
_symmetry.space_group_name_H-M   'P 1'
#
loop_
_entity.id
_entity.type
_entity.pdbx_description
1 polymer ?
#
loop_
_entity_poly.entity_id
_entity_poly.type
_entity_poly.pdbx_seq_one_letter_code
_entity_poly.pdbx_strand_id
1 'polypeptide(L)'
;HRGPREMTDEMKALLEPHEVVFRDAFAVAREFPVHRLDGWELKPYAILNSRFAEVLYIDADNVVVRNPEFLFDSDLYRQTGSLFWPDVPSDPSDDTYMKDISWEMLDVPFRQEEAEFESGQMLIHKRRCWRPMQLTLHLNEHSDYYYTAFYGDKDTFRLSWRKLEQEYSIIPHPPKLLGNHVVIIQ
;
A
#
# COMPACT_ATOMS: atom_id res chain seq x y z
N HIS A 1 11.65 -8.57 1.54
CA HIS A 1 12.13 -8.72 2.92
C HIS A 1 13.28 -7.72 3.22
N ARG A 2 13.50 -7.40 4.48
CA ARG A 2 14.51 -6.44 4.95
C ARG A 2 15.83 -7.09 5.37
N GLY A 3 16.30 -8.04 4.61
CA GLY A 3 17.57 -8.69 4.88
C GLY A 3 17.46 -10.13 5.38
N PRO A 4 18.60 -10.79 5.60
CA PRO A 4 18.66 -12.24 5.80
C PRO A 4 18.01 -12.73 7.10
N ARG A 5 17.83 -11.86 8.10
CA ARG A 5 17.17 -12.23 9.36
C ARG A 5 15.64 -12.38 9.22
N GLU A 6 15.04 -11.74 8.23
CA GLU A 6 13.60 -11.80 7.98
C GLU A 6 13.23 -12.94 7.01
N MET A 7 14.17 -13.36 6.17
CA MET A 7 13.98 -14.44 5.20
C MET A 7 15.21 -15.35 5.21
N THR A 8 15.10 -16.49 5.90
CA THR A 8 16.19 -17.49 5.99
C THR A 8 16.31 -18.30 4.70
N ASP A 9 17.43 -18.99 4.53
CA ASP A 9 17.62 -19.84 3.35
C ASP A 9 16.68 -21.05 3.35
N GLU A 10 16.26 -21.54 4.54
CA GLU A 10 15.25 -22.58 4.67
C GLU A 10 13.87 -22.08 4.18
N MET A 11 13.47 -20.85 4.53
CA MET A 11 12.23 -20.24 4.03
C MET A 11 12.27 -20.05 2.51
N LYS A 12 13.39 -19.63 1.97
CA LYS A 12 13.57 -19.51 0.51
C LYS A 12 13.42 -20.85 -0.18
N ALA A 13 14.06 -21.90 0.35
CA ALA A 13 13.97 -23.25 -0.20
C ALA A 13 12.53 -23.80 -0.26
N LEU A 14 11.70 -23.47 0.73
CA LEU A 14 10.27 -23.84 0.74
C LEU A 14 9.46 -23.17 -0.36
N LEU A 15 9.84 -21.96 -0.76
CA LEU A 15 9.11 -21.16 -1.74
C LEU A 15 9.69 -21.26 -3.17
N GLU A 16 10.89 -21.79 -3.31
CA GLU A 16 11.57 -21.95 -4.61
C GLU A 16 10.73 -22.71 -5.66
N PRO A 17 10.01 -23.82 -5.31
CA PRO A 17 9.16 -24.53 -6.26
C PRO A 17 7.98 -23.71 -6.82
N HIS A 18 7.68 -22.58 -6.22
CA HIS A 18 6.56 -21.69 -6.59
C HIS A 18 6.98 -20.48 -7.43
N GLU A 19 8.16 -20.52 -8.03
CA GLU A 19 8.70 -19.43 -8.89
C GLU A 19 8.80 -18.08 -8.19
N VAL A 20 8.99 -18.07 -6.87
CA VAL A 20 9.09 -16.86 -6.05
C VAL A 20 10.46 -16.20 -6.24
N VAL A 21 10.46 -14.92 -6.54
CA VAL A 21 11.68 -14.10 -6.63
C VAL A 21 11.88 -13.33 -5.32
N PHE A 22 12.94 -13.69 -4.62
CA PHE A 22 13.30 -13.01 -3.37
C PHE A 22 14.09 -11.73 -3.65
N ARG A 23 13.68 -10.65 -3.02
CA ARG A 23 14.39 -9.37 -3.08
C ARG A 23 14.69 -8.85 -1.68
N ASP A 24 15.95 -8.65 -1.41
CA ASP A 24 16.42 -8.04 -0.17
C ASP A 24 16.38 -6.51 -0.34
N ALA A 25 15.52 -5.85 0.44
CA ALA A 25 15.33 -4.40 0.36
C ALA A 25 16.61 -3.63 0.70
N PHE A 26 17.44 -4.12 1.63
CA PHE A 26 18.73 -3.50 1.93
C PHE A 26 19.74 -3.65 0.79
N ALA A 27 19.66 -4.76 0.03
CA ALA A 27 20.46 -4.90 -1.17
C ALA A 27 20.02 -3.94 -2.28
N VAL A 28 18.71 -3.77 -2.45
CA VAL A 28 18.13 -2.80 -3.40
C VAL A 28 18.46 -1.36 -2.99
N ALA A 29 18.44 -1.03 -1.70
CA ALA A 29 18.72 0.31 -1.19
C ALA A 29 20.20 0.75 -1.38
N ARG A 30 21.11 -0.17 -1.68
CA ARG A 30 22.48 0.19 -2.09
C ARG A 30 22.51 0.82 -3.49
N GLU A 31 21.58 0.47 -4.35
CA GLU A 31 21.45 1.01 -5.70
C GLU A 31 20.47 2.19 -5.73
N PHE A 32 19.37 2.06 -5.00
CA PHE A 32 18.29 3.07 -4.90
C PHE A 32 18.12 3.50 -3.44
N PRO A 33 19.00 4.37 -2.94
CA PRO A 33 18.99 4.77 -1.53
C PRO A 33 17.73 5.55 -1.18
N VAL A 34 17.26 5.34 0.05
CA VAL A 34 16.18 6.09 0.71
C VAL A 34 16.63 6.53 2.09
N HIS A 35 16.00 7.55 2.64
CA HIS A 35 16.35 8.09 3.94
C HIS A 35 16.10 7.07 5.07
N ARG A 36 14.98 6.37 5.02
CA ARG A 36 14.58 5.39 6.05
C ARG A 36 13.89 4.18 5.43
N LEU A 37 14.12 3.00 6.03
CA LEU A 37 13.53 1.73 5.59
C LEU A 37 13.43 0.74 6.78
N ASP A 38 12.73 1.15 7.84
CA ASP A 38 12.71 0.41 9.12
C ASP A 38 11.41 -0.35 9.39
N GLY A 39 10.32 0.00 8.70
CA GLY A 39 8.98 -0.52 8.98
C GLY A 39 8.10 -0.53 7.74
N TRP A 40 6.97 0.10 7.86
CA TRP A 40 5.95 0.19 6.80
C TRP A 40 6.41 0.96 5.55
N GLU A 41 7.49 1.75 5.66
CA GLU A 41 8.17 2.39 4.53
C GLU A 41 8.55 1.41 3.42
N LEU A 42 8.69 0.13 3.79
CA LEU A 42 8.99 -0.94 2.85
C LEU A 42 7.91 -1.10 1.76
N LYS A 43 6.64 -0.83 2.04
CA LYS A 43 5.54 -1.04 1.07
C LYS A 43 5.73 -0.20 -0.20
N PRO A 44 5.70 1.15 -0.15
CA PRO A 44 5.88 1.95 -1.37
C PRO A 44 7.24 1.74 -2.01
N TYR A 45 8.28 1.49 -1.21
CA TYR A 45 9.61 1.19 -1.72
C TYR A 45 9.63 -0.12 -2.52
N ALA A 46 9.00 -1.18 -2.02
CA ALA A 46 8.91 -2.47 -2.70
C ALA A 46 8.10 -2.38 -4.00
N ILE A 47 6.99 -1.66 -3.99
CA ILE A 47 6.16 -1.43 -5.19
C ILE A 47 6.99 -0.74 -6.26
N LEU A 48 7.61 0.39 -5.94
CA LEU A 48 8.40 1.20 -6.90
C LEU A 48 9.58 0.43 -7.47
N ASN A 49 10.30 -0.32 -6.63
CA ASN A 49 11.48 -1.08 -7.03
C ASN A 49 11.17 -2.49 -7.54
N SER A 50 9.91 -2.90 -7.63
CA SER A 50 9.54 -4.17 -8.27
C SER A 50 9.87 -4.13 -9.77
N ARG A 51 10.01 -5.33 -10.40
CA ARG A 51 10.25 -5.44 -11.84
C ARG A 51 8.99 -5.24 -12.69
N PHE A 52 7.81 -5.31 -12.05
CA PHE A 52 6.53 -5.24 -12.74
C PHE A 52 6.16 -3.79 -13.07
N ALA A 53 5.58 -3.57 -14.23
CA ALA A 53 4.99 -2.28 -14.61
C ALA A 53 3.65 -2.05 -13.91
N GLU A 54 2.90 -3.14 -13.71
CA GLU A 54 1.63 -3.20 -12.98
C GLU A 54 1.82 -4.13 -11.80
N VAL A 55 1.48 -3.66 -10.61
CA VAL A 55 1.78 -4.34 -9.35
C VAL A 55 0.49 -4.57 -8.58
N LEU A 56 0.14 -5.82 -8.37
CA LEU A 56 -0.77 -6.19 -7.31
C LEU A 56 0.07 -6.41 -6.04
N TYR A 57 0.03 -5.42 -5.15
CA TYR A 57 0.65 -5.52 -3.85
C TYR A 57 -0.28 -6.26 -2.89
N ILE A 58 0.27 -7.17 -2.10
CA ILE A 58 -0.45 -7.96 -1.11
C ILE A 58 0.46 -8.12 0.11
N ASP A 59 -0.03 -7.78 1.30
CA ASP A 59 0.68 -8.03 2.56
C ASP A 59 0.86 -9.54 2.80
N ALA A 60 1.90 -9.90 3.51
CA ALA A 60 2.28 -11.31 3.71
C ALA A 60 1.28 -12.11 4.56
N ASP A 61 0.42 -11.45 5.30
CA ASP A 61 -0.67 -12.03 6.10
C ASP A 61 -2.02 -12.06 5.37
N ASN A 62 -2.08 -11.56 4.15
CA ASN A 62 -3.26 -11.63 3.31
C ASN A 62 -3.27 -12.91 2.48
N VAL A 63 -4.40 -13.61 2.49
CA VAL A 63 -4.59 -14.86 1.72
C VAL A 63 -5.45 -14.61 0.51
N VAL A 64 -4.89 -14.83 -0.67
CA VAL A 64 -5.63 -14.75 -1.93
C VAL A 64 -6.45 -16.03 -2.14
N VAL A 65 -7.77 -15.92 -2.11
CA VAL A 65 -8.68 -17.09 -2.22
C VAL A 65 -9.16 -17.35 -3.65
N ARG A 66 -8.82 -16.47 -4.60
CA ARG A 66 -9.19 -16.56 -6.01
C ARG A 66 -8.06 -16.01 -6.87
N ASN A 67 -7.86 -16.56 -8.08
CA ASN A 67 -6.89 -15.98 -9.03
C ASN A 67 -7.20 -14.50 -9.27
N PRO A 68 -6.29 -13.57 -8.92
CA PRO A 68 -6.54 -12.13 -8.96
C PRO A 68 -6.32 -11.51 -10.35
N GLU A 69 -5.97 -12.27 -11.37
CA GLU A 69 -5.67 -11.75 -12.72
C GLU A 69 -6.81 -10.90 -13.30
N PHE A 70 -8.07 -11.24 -13.00
CA PHE A 70 -9.24 -10.49 -13.47
C PHE A 70 -9.23 -9.01 -13.03
N LEU A 71 -8.51 -8.66 -11.95
CA LEU A 71 -8.42 -7.29 -11.45
C LEU A 71 -7.73 -6.36 -12.46
N PHE A 72 -6.72 -6.88 -13.19
CA PHE A 72 -5.99 -6.13 -14.21
C PHE A 72 -6.87 -5.79 -15.41
N ASP A 73 -7.92 -6.56 -15.62
CA ASP A 73 -8.89 -6.37 -16.70
C ASP A 73 -10.13 -5.59 -16.27
N SER A 74 -10.29 -5.28 -14.99
CA SER A 74 -11.44 -4.56 -14.47
C SER A 74 -11.52 -3.13 -15.01
N ASP A 75 -12.74 -2.66 -15.29
CA ASP A 75 -12.96 -1.29 -15.77
C ASP A 75 -12.50 -0.25 -14.77
N LEU A 76 -12.66 -0.51 -13.47
CA LEU A 76 -12.20 0.37 -12.39
C LEU A 76 -10.69 0.61 -12.49
N TYR A 77 -9.91 -0.46 -12.62
CA TYR A 77 -8.46 -0.33 -12.73
C TYR A 77 -8.02 0.29 -14.06
N ARG A 78 -8.59 -0.16 -15.16
CA ARG A 78 -8.25 0.35 -16.50
C ARG A 78 -8.48 1.85 -16.64
N GLN A 79 -9.53 2.37 -16.01
CA GLN A 79 -9.85 3.78 -16.06
C GLN A 79 -8.78 4.64 -15.41
N THR A 80 -8.36 4.32 -14.19
CA THR A 80 -7.50 5.18 -13.38
C THR A 80 -6.04 4.72 -13.28
N GLY A 81 -5.79 3.41 -13.44
CA GLY A 81 -4.48 2.79 -13.25
C GLY A 81 -4.14 2.53 -11.78
N SER A 82 -5.08 2.74 -10.89
CA SER A 82 -4.95 2.37 -9.47
C SER A 82 -6.28 1.90 -8.93
N LEU A 83 -6.24 0.80 -8.17
CA LEU A 83 -7.41 0.22 -7.52
C LEU A 83 -7.07 -0.03 -6.06
N PHE A 84 -7.85 0.57 -5.18
CA PHE A 84 -7.73 0.44 -3.75
C PHE A 84 -8.94 -0.27 -3.17
N TRP A 85 -8.78 -0.77 -1.97
CA TRP A 85 -9.86 -1.35 -1.19
C TRP A 85 -10.21 -0.41 -0.05
N PRO A 86 -11.49 -0.31 0.32
CA PRO A 86 -11.86 0.43 1.52
C PRO A 86 -11.42 -0.33 2.75
N ASP A 87 -10.93 0.41 3.74
CA ASP A 87 -10.65 -0.13 5.07
C ASP A 87 -11.94 -0.39 5.86
N VAL A 88 -11.83 -1.11 6.95
CA VAL A 88 -12.89 -1.20 7.94
C VAL A 88 -13.17 0.22 8.45
N PRO A 89 -14.44 0.66 8.50
CA PRO A 89 -14.76 1.99 9.02
C PRO A 89 -14.18 2.16 10.42
N SER A 90 -13.28 3.12 10.56
CA SER A 90 -12.66 3.44 11.85
C SER A 90 -13.64 4.25 12.72
N ASP A 91 -13.64 3.99 14.02
CA ASP A 91 -14.33 4.84 14.98
C ASP A 91 -13.54 6.15 15.12
N PRO A 92 -14.16 7.35 14.99
CA PRO A 92 -13.47 8.63 15.17
C PRO A 92 -12.80 8.81 16.55
N SER A 93 -13.20 8.01 17.53
CA SER A 93 -12.55 7.97 18.85
C SER A 93 -11.32 7.07 18.91
N ASP A 94 -11.05 6.29 17.86
CA ASP A 94 -9.89 5.41 17.78
C ASP A 94 -8.62 6.23 17.48
N ASP A 95 -7.52 5.91 18.15
CA ASP A 95 -6.22 6.54 17.91
C ASP A 95 -5.66 6.26 16.50
N THR A 96 -6.21 5.26 15.80
CA THR A 96 -5.88 4.91 14.42
C THR A 96 -6.62 5.76 13.38
N TYR A 97 -7.65 6.51 13.80
CA TYR A 97 -8.38 7.40 12.93
C TYR A 97 -7.48 8.55 12.42
N MET A 98 -7.57 8.84 11.13
CA MET A 98 -6.77 9.92 10.55
C MET A 98 -7.18 11.26 11.13
N LYS A 99 -6.23 11.94 11.78
CA LYS A 99 -6.44 13.23 12.45
C LYS A 99 -6.56 14.36 11.44
N ASP A 100 -7.29 15.40 11.80
CA ASP A 100 -7.41 16.62 10.97
C ASP A 100 -6.06 17.20 10.55
N ILE A 101 -5.06 17.14 11.44
CA ILE A 101 -3.70 17.59 11.15
C ILE A 101 -3.07 16.89 9.95
N SER A 102 -3.47 15.65 9.64
CA SER A 102 -2.96 14.90 8.49
C SER A 102 -3.36 15.57 7.17
N TRP A 103 -4.57 16.09 7.11
CA TRP A 103 -5.08 16.84 5.94
C TRP A 103 -4.43 18.21 5.82
N GLU A 104 -4.29 18.93 6.94
CA GLU A 104 -3.65 20.24 6.99
C GLU A 104 -2.18 20.17 6.60
N MET A 105 -1.45 19.15 7.07
CA MET A 105 -0.02 18.98 6.82
C MET A 105 0.33 18.94 5.32
N LEU A 106 -0.56 18.38 4.52
CA LEU A 106 -0.38 18.29 3.07
C LEU A 106 -1.26 19.27 2.29
N ASP A 107 -2.01 20.14 2.97
CA ASP A 107 -2.96 21.07 2.34
C ASP A 107 -3.89 20.31 1.37
N VAL A 108 -4.58 19.30 1.90
CA VAL A 108 -5.56 18.49 1.19
C VAL A 108 -6.90 18.64 1.89
N PRO A 109 -7.98 19.02 1.20
CA PRO A 109 -9.28 19.19 1.83
C PRO A 109 -9.84 17.83 2.30
N PHE A 110 -10.31 17.81 3.55
CA PHE A 110 -10.98 16.64 4.12
C PHE A 110 -12.28 16.34 3.36
N ARG A 111 -12.58 15.04 3.18
CA ARG A 111 -13.83 14.56 2.60
C ARG A 111 -14.38 13.45 3.48
N GLN A 112 -15.39 13.76 4.26
CA GLN A 112 -16.01 12.83 5.21
C GLN A 112 -16.60 11.57 4.56
N GLU A 113 -17.06 11.69 3.32
CA GLU A 113 -17.73 10.60 2.61
C GLU A 113 -16.75 9.63 1.92
N GLU A 114 -15.46 9.93 1.94
CA GLU A 114 -14.44 9.12 1.28
C GLU A 114 -13.93 8.04 2.22
N ALA A 115 -14.07 6.78 1.78
CA ALA A 115 -13.52 5.65 2.52
C ALA A 115 -11.99 5.75 2.68
N GLU A 116 -11.48 5.34 3.82
CA GLU A 116 -10.05 5.14 4.01
C GLU A 116 -9.56 3.98 3.14
N PHE A 117 -8.30 4.05 2.72
CA PHE A 117 -7.69 2.97 1.95
C PHE A 117 -7.16 1.90 2.87
N GLU A 118 -7.45 0.64 2.57
CA GLU A 118 -6.71 -0.48 3.10
C GLU A 118 -5.38 -0.62 2.36
N SER A 119 -4.27 -0.67 3.08
CA SER A 119 -2.92 -0.75 2.48
C SER A 119 -2.36 -2.17 2.39
N GLY A 120 -3.09 -3.18 2.86
CA GLY A 120 -2.70 -4.59 2.75
C GLY A 120 -2.86 -5.17 1.36
N GLN A 121 -3.60 -4.49 0.48
CA GLN A 121 -3.76 -4.87 -0.92
C GLN A 121 -4.03 -3.65 -1.80
N MET A 122 -3.30 -3.55 -2.90
CA MET A 122 -3.40 -2.43 -3.84
C MET A 122 -3.00 -2.89 -5.24
N LEU A 123 -3.70 -2.43 -6.27
CA LEU A 123 -3.30 -2.65 -7.66
C LEU A 123 -2.88 -1.31 -8.28
N ILE A 124 -1.64 -1.22 -8.76
CA ILE A 124 -1.02 0.03 -9.19
C ILE A 124 -0.28 -0.15 -10.51
N HIS A 125 -0.65 0.66 -11.49
CA HIS A 125 0.12 0.83 -12.72
C HIS A 125 1.20 1.90 -12.49
N LYS A 126 2.43 1.50 -12.23
CA LYS A 126 3.52 2.40 -11.80
C LYS A 126 3.76 3.59 -12.71
N ARG A 127 3.69 3.39 -14.03
CA ARG A 127 3.93 4.49 -14.99
C ARG A 127 2.83 5.55 -14.94
N ARG A 128 1.57 5.13 -14.83
CA ARG A 128 0.41 6.06 -14.74
C ARG A 128 0.38 6.78 -13.40
N CYS A 129 0.72 6.06 -12.33
CA CYS A 129 0.69 6.54 -10.95
C CYS A 129 2.08 6.92 -10.42
N TRP A 130 3.03 7.25 -11.32
CA TRP A 130 4.41 7.54 -10.93
C TRP A 130 4.52 8.67 -9.92
N ARG A 131 3.84 9.79 -10.20
CA ARG A 131 3.90 10.98 -9.33
C ARG A 131 3.35 10.73 -7.93
N PRO A 132 2.13 10.21 -7.73
CA PRO A 132 1.63 9.92 -6.39
C PRO A 132 2.45 8.83 -5.69
N MET A 133 2.97 7.84 -6.39
CA MET A 133 3.86 6.84 -5.79
C MET A 133 5.19 7.45 -5.30
N GLN A 134 5.75 8.44 -6.00
CA GLN A 134 6.95 9.15 -5.54
C GLN A 134 6.64 9.98 -4.29
N LEU A 135 5.49 10.67 -4.24
CA LEU A 135 5.08 11.39 -3.05
C LEU A 135 4.83 10.42 -1.88
N THR A 136 4.15 9.30 -2.13
CA THR A 136 3.95 8.26 -1.12
C THR A 136 5.29 7.76 -0.56
N LEU A 137 6.28 7.49 -1.43
CA LEU A 137 7.61 7.10 -0.97
C LEU A 137 8.25 8.20 -0.11
N HIS A 138 8.18 9.45 -0.55
CA HIS A 138 8.74 10.59 0.19
C HIS A 138 8.12 10.72 1.60
N LEU A 139 6.80 10.62 1.72
CA LEU A 139 6.13 10.66 3.02
C LEU A 139 6.56 9.51 3.94
N ASN A 140 6.77 8.33 3.37
CA ASN A 140 7.20 7.15 4.11
C ASN A 140 8.68 7.21 4.51
N GLU A 141 9.59 7.58 3.61
CA GLU A 141 11.01 7.66 3.96
C GLU A 141 11.32 8.74 5.01
N HIS A 142 10.40 9.69 5.22
CA HIS A 142 10.42 10.69 6.29
C HIS A 142 9.38 10.38 7.37
N SER A 143 9.17 9.11 7.68
CA SER A 143 8.20 8.63 8.65
C SER A 143 8.41 9.19 10.06
N ASP A 144 9.65 9.50 10.44
CA ASP A 144 9.99 10.18 11.69
C ASP A 144 9.27 11.53 11.86
N TYR A 145 8.96 12.20 10.76
CA TYR A 145 8.16 13.43 10.74
C TYR A 145 6.68 13.15 10.48
N TYR A 146 6.36 12.49 9.38
CA TYR A 146 4.96 12.36 8.93
C TYR A 146 4.13 11.41 9.79
N TYR A 147 4.71 10.35 10.34
CA TYR A 147 3.96 9.42 11.20
C TYR A 147 3.63 9.99 12.59
N THR A 148 4.06 11.21 12.88
CA THR A 148 3.52 11.96 14.05
C THR A 148 2.06 12.37 13.86
N ALA A 149 1.62 12.49 12.61
CA ALA A 149 0.26 12.84 12.22
C ALA A 149 -0.49 11.70 11.53
N PHE A 150 0.22 10.78 10.87
CA PHE A 150 -0.35 9.64 10.14
C PHE A 150 -0.21 8.37 10.96
N TYR A 151 -1.20 7.49 10.87
CA TYR A 151 -1.08 6.16 11.42
C TYR A 151 -0.44 5.21 10.39
N GLY A 152 0.89 5.26 10.30
CA GLY A 152 1.66 4.41 9.39
C GLY A 152 1.56 4.81 7.91
N ASP A 153 1.72 3.81 7.03
CA ASP A 153 1.78 4.00 5.58
C ASP A 153 0.42 4.21 4.91
N LYS A 154 -0.64 3.69 5.49
CA LYS A 154 -1.98 3.64 4.91
C LYS A 154 -2.44 4.99 4.35
N ASP A 155 -2.40 6.02 5.19
CA ASP A 155 -2.87 7.35 4.84
C ASP A 155 -1.99 8.03 3.79
N THR A 156 -0.72 7.67 3.71
CA THR A 156 0.22 8.26 2.76
C THR A 156 -0.18 8.01 1.31
N PHE A 157 -0.77 6.84 1.01
CA PHE A 157 -1.29 6.53 -0.33
C PHE A 157 -2.46 7.46 -0.68
N ARG A 158 -3.52 7.49 0.13
CA ARG A 158 -4.69 8.32 -0.11
C ARG A 158 -4.32 9.80 -0.24
N LEU A 159 -3.55 10.32 0.69
CA LEU A 159 -3.11 11.72 0.69
C LEU A 159 -2.26 12.08 -0.54
N SER A 160 -1.40 11.17 -1.00
CA SER A 160 -0.58 11.41 -2.19
C SER A 160 -1.41 11.50 -3.47
N TRP A 161 -2.38 10.61 -3.65
CA TRP A 161 -3.29 10.68 -4.80
C TRP A 161 -4.14 11.95 -4.75
N ARG A 162 -4.65 12.29 -3.59
CA ARG A 162 -5.46 13.50 -3.37
C ARG A 162 -4.65 14.78 -3.58
N LYS A 163 -3.44 14.88 -3.03
CA LYS A 163 -2.57 16.06 -3.19
C LYS A 163 -2.19 16.34 -4.63
N LEU A 164 -2.04 15.30 -5.42
CA LEU A 164 -1.66 15.42 -6.82
C LEU A 164 -2.85 15.36 -7.79
N GLU A 165 -4.07 15.36 -7.25
CA GLU A 165 -5.32 15.29 -8.02
C GLU A 165 -5.32 14.11 -9.01
N GLN A 166 -4.65 13.03 -8.62
CA GLN A 166 -4.61 11.80 -9.42
C GLN A 166 -5.89 11.01 -9.21
N GLU A 167 -6.57 10.70 -10.31
CA GLU A 167 -7.74 9.81 -10.26
C GLU A 167 -7.35 8.41 -9.77
N TYR A 168 -8.26 7.79 -9.02
CA TYR A 168 -8.15 6.44 -8.51
C TYR A 168 -9.51 5.79 -8.40
N SER A 169 -9.53 4.48 -8.37
CA SER A 169 -10.74 3.70 -8.11
C SER A 169 -10.67 3.02 -6.75
N ILE A 170 -11.82 2.94 -6.09
CA ILE A 170 -12.00 2.16 -4.86
C ILE A 170 -13.02 1.07 -5.15
N ILE A 171 -12.77 -0.13 -4.63
CA ILE A 171 -13.76 -1.20 -4.66
C ILE A 171 -15.03 -0.74 -3.92
N PRO A 172 -16.22 -0.84 -4.55
CA PRO A 172 -17.44 -0.25 -3.99
C PRO A 172 -18.05 -1.03 -2.82
N HIS A 173 -17.39 -2.09 -2.38
CA HIS A 173 -17.88 -2.97 -1.32
C HIS A 173 -16.97 -2.87 -0.10
N PRO A 174 -17.51 -2.53 1.09
CA PRO A 174 -16.72 -2.53 2.30
C PRO A 174 -16.31 -3.97 2.68
N PRO A 175 -15.24 -4.11 3.46
CA PRO A 175 -14.82 -5.41 3.98
C PRO A 175 -15.91 -6.01 4.86
N LYS A 176 -15.97 -7.34 4.89
CA LYS A 176 -16.91 -8.08 5.73
C LYS A 176 -16.17 -8.83 6.83
N LEU A 177 -16.77 -8.87 8.00
CA LEU A 177 -16.29 -9.71 9.10
C LEU A 177 -16.77 -11.16 8.90
N LEU A 178 -15.85 -12.11 8.95
CA LEU A 178 -16.16 -13.54 9.06
C LEU A 178 -15.74 -14.00 10.45
N GLY A 179 -16.69 -14.16 11.35
CA GLY A 179 -16.42 -14.44 12.75
C GLY A 179 -15.68 -13.27 13.40
N ASN A 180 -14.49 -13.55 13.95
CA ASN A 180 -13.62 -12.54 14.56
C ASN A 180 -12.51 -12.04 13.59
N HIS A 181 -12.60 -12.42 12.30
CA HIS A 181 -11.62 -12.04 11.30
C HIS A 181 -12.24 -11.10 10.27
N VAL A 182 -11.47 -10.09 9.86
CA VAL A 182 -11.83 -9.24 8.74
C VAL A 182 -11.51 -9.98 7.46
N VAL A 183 -12.51 -10.14 6.59
CA VAL A 183 -12.32 -10.75 5.28
C VAL A 183 -12.80 -9.78 4.23
N ILE A 184 -11.93 -9.43 3.31
CA ILE A 184 -12.28 -8.65 2.14
C ILE A 184 -12.75 -9.62 1.08
N ILE A 185 -14.07 -9.81 0.99
CA ILE A 185 -14.70 -10.62 -0.05
C ILE A 185 -15.14 -9.68 -1.17
N GLN A 186 -14.69 -10.01 -2.35
CA GLN A 186 -15.20 -9.45 -3.60
C GLN A 186 -16.16 -10.40 -4.28
#